data_368cc066e0ec3f54b2475ba1f1a5c6ea
#
_entry.id   368cc066e0ec3f54b2475ba1f1a5c6ea
#
_cell.length_a   1.000
_cell.length_b   1.000
_cell.length_c   1.000
_cell.angle_alpha   90.00
_cell.angle_beta   90.00
_cell.angle_gamma   90.00
#
_symmetry.space_group_name_H-M   'P 1'
#
loop_
_entity.id
_entity.type
_entity.pdbx_description
1 polymer ?
#
loop_
_entity_poly.entity_id
_entity_poly.type
_entity_poly.pdbx_seq_one_letter_code
_entity_poly.pdbx_strand_id
1 'polypeptide(L)'
;MKAVSAALALSSLAGRVVAWGAVGHEAVGYVAQAFLAPNALDFVQTSLGSKFNESLGPAGPWADEIKSNHAYDWSSALHYVDAEDSPPSSCSVDEERDCADGKCILTAIANYTSRVVDQDLTDAEQSEALKFLDHFIGDLGQPLHVEATKVGGNEIKVKCNGKSTNLHSLWDSGIITVLLNGKSAESWASDLAKRIKSGGVYASQASDWITCADPSATLSRRDLSLREDIWMFLESRAIKPLKCPLEWAKDANSYDCSTVFTYKNGSDLCTGSYYDDAVKTIELQVAKQGYRLAAWLNVLFDGDTNL
;
A
#
# COMPACT_ATOMS: atom_id res chain seq x y z
N MET A 1 4.26 59.32 -11.59
CA MET A 1 4.25 57.99 -12.24
C MET A 1 4.51 56.96 -11.14
N LYS A 2 3.46 56.24 -10.69
CA LYS A 2 3.55 55.20 -9.66
C LYS A 2 3.68 53.84 -10.38
N ALA A 3 4.78 53.18 -10.23
CA ALA A 3 4.98 51.84 -10.76
C ALA A 3 4.21 50.85 -9.85
N VAL A 4 3.29 50.11 -10.44
CA VAL A 4 2.57 49.01 -9.80
C VAL A 4 3.34 47.73 -10.08
N SER A 5 4.02 47.20 -9.10
CA SER A 5 4.66 45.88 -9.19
C SER A 5 3.60 44.79 -9.05
N ALA A 6 3.31 44.11 -10.14
CA ALA A 6 2.50 42.91 -10.11
C ALA A 6 3.36 41.74 -9.61
N ALA A 7 3.09 41.26 -8.41
CA ALA A 7 3.65 40.02 -7.91
C ALA A 7 2.92 38.84 -8.58
N LEU A 8 3.61 38.13 -9.48
CA LEU A 8 3.12 36.83 -9.97
C LEU A 8 3.23 35.82 -8.81
N ALA A 9 2.07 35.43 -8.27
CA ALA A 9 1.99 34.27 -7.42
C ALA A 9 2.18 33.02 -8.32
N LEU A 10 3.35 32.40 -8.27
CA LEU A 10 3.52 31.03 -8.76
C LEU A 10 2.76 30.12 -7.80
N SER A 11 1.56 29.72 -8.20
CA SER A 11 0.89 28.58 -7.61
C SER A 11 1.68 27.32 -8.01
N SER A 12 2.48 26.78 -7.10
CA SER A 12 3.02 25.44 -7.22
C SER A 12 1.83 24.47 -7.25
N LEU A 13 1.52 23.96 -8.42
CA LEU A 13 0.72 22.74 -8.55
C LEU A 13 1.58 21.61 -7.95
N ALA A 14 1.49 21.44 -6.62
CA ALA A 14 1.91 20.20 -6.00
C ALA A 14 1.02 19.13 -6.64
N GLY A 15 1.61 18.31 -7.52
CA GLY A 15 0.94 17.12 -8.04
C GLY A 15 0.54 16.29 -6.84
N ARG A 16 -0.74 15.96 -6.71
CA ARG A 16 -1.22 15.07 -5.67
C ARG A 16 -0.52 13.74 -5.89
N VAL A 17 0.26 13.32 -4.90
CA VAL A 17 0.79 11.97 -4.83
C VAL A 17 -0.40 11.07 -4.60
N VAL A 18 -0.70 10.21 -5.54
CA VAL A 18 -1.70 9.16 -5.43
C VAL A 18 -0.87 7.88 -5.41
N ALA A 19 -0.94 7.13 -4.33
CA ALA A 19 -0.41 5.77 -4.15
C ALA A 19 -0.80 4.84 -5.33
N TRP A 20 -0.65 3.54 -5.23
CA TRP A 20 -1.25 2.73 -6.31
C TRP A 20 -2.49 3.45 -6.81
N GLY A 21 -2.55 3.91 -8.04
CA GLY A 21 -3.73 4.65 -8.51
C GLY A 21 -5.00 3.87 -8.18
N ALA A 22 -6.16 4.50 -8.19
CA ALA A 22 -7.42 3.89 -7.74
C ALA A 22 -7.59 2.42 -8.18
N VAL A 23 -7.22 2.11 -9.41
CA VAL A 23 -7.30 0.74 -9.99
C VAL A 23 -6.40 -0.27 -9.26
N GLY A 24 -5.23 0.14 -8.80
CA GLY A 24 -4.31 -0.73 -8.05
C GLY A 24 -4.85 -1.05 -6.66
N HIS A 25 -5.37 -0.03 -5.94
CA HIS A 25 -6.03 -0.23 -4.64
C HIS A 25 -7.30 -1.08 -4.76
N GLU A 26 -8.15 -0.80 -5.77
CA GLU A 26 -9.29 -1.67 -6.05
C GLU A 26 -8.86 -3.13 -6.25
N ALA A 27 -7.79 -3.36 -7.00
CA ALA A 27 -7.30 -4.71 -7.26
C ALA A 27 -6.78 -5.39 -5.99
N VAL A 28 -6.03 -4.69 -5.12
CA VAL A 28 -5.60 -5.21 -3.81
C VAL A 28 -6.81 -5.62 -2.98
N GLY A 29 -7.80 -4.73 -2.82
CA GLY A 29 -9.02 -5.00 -2.07
C GLY A 29 -9.83 -6.19 -2.64
N TYR A 30 -9.99 -6.29 -3.96
CA TYR A 30 -10.66 -7.43 -4.58
C TYR A 30 -9.90 -8.75 -4.43
N VAL A 31 -8.56 -8.73 -4.49
CA VAL A 31 -7.76 -9.92 -4.19
C VAL A 31 -7.98 -10.33 -2.74
N ALA A 32 -7.90 -9.39 -1.79
CA ALA A 32 -8.12 -9.67 -0.38
C ALA A 32 -9.52 -10.28 -0.13
N GLN A 33 -10.56 -9.67 -0.70
CA GLN A 33 -11.94 -10.16 -0.59
C GLN A 33 -12.09 -11.64 -0.97
N ALA A 34 -11.30 -12.12 -1.94
CA ALA A 34 -11.36 -13.50 -2.42
C ALA A 34 -10.78 -14.55 -1.46
N PHE A 35 -10.15 -14.09 -0.37
CA PHE A 35 -9.45 -14.92 0.62
C PHE A 35 -9.88 -14.65 2.07
N LEU A 36 -10.92 -13.82 2.29
CA LEU A 36 -11.44 -13.56 3.62
C LEU A 36 -12.11 -14.80 4.21
N ALA A 37 -11.81 -15.09 5.48
CA ALA A 37 -12.50 -16.07 6.29
C ALA A 37 -13.89 -15.54 6.73
N PRO A 38 -14.79 -16.38 7.22
CA PRO A 38 -16.20 -16.01 7.41
C PRO A 38 -16.44 -14.80 8.32
N ASN A 39 -15.75 -14.69 9.47
CA ASN A 39 -15.97 -13.56 10.38
C ASN A 39 -15.34 -12.27 9.84
N ALA A 40 -14.15 -12.36 9.21
CA ALA A 40 -13.53 -11.23 8.55
C ALA A 40 -14.41 -10.72 7.39
N LEU A 41 -14.99 -11.63 6.61
CA LEU A 41 -15.91 -11.27 5.53
C LEU A 41 -17.16 -10.57 6.04
N ASP A 42 -17.80 -11.09 7.09
CA ASP A 42 -18.99 -10.49 7.69
C ASP A 42 -18.69 -9.08 8.24
N PHE A 43 -17.57 -8.91 8.93
CA PHE A 43 -17.12 -7.61 9.42
C PHE A 43 -16.92 -6.61 8.26
N VAL A 44 -16.21 -7.01 7.20
CA VAL A 44 -15.95 -6.16 6.02
C VAL A 44 -17.26 -5.74 5.36
N GLN A 45 -18.17 -6.69 5.12
CA GLN A 45 -19.44 -6.41 4.47
C GLN A 45 -20.32 -5.48 5.29
N THR A 46 -20.42 -5.71 6.59
CA THR A 46 -21.18 -4.87 7.52
C THR A 46 -20.60 -3.46 7.61
N SER A 47 -19.27 -3.35 7.76
CA SER A 47 -18.58 -2.07 7.94
C SER A 47 -18.61 -1.18 6.70
N LEU A 48 -18.53 -1.77 5.50
CA LEU A 48 -18.48 -1.02 4.25
C LEU A 48 -19.86 -0.77 3.64
N GLY A 49 -20.82 -1.68 3.89
CA GLY A 49 -22.20 -1.57 3.46
C GLY A 49 -22.39 -1.35 1.96
N SER A 50 -23.59 -0.99 1.57
CA SER A 50 -23.96 -0.80 0.14
C SER A 50 -23.19 0.33 -0.55
N LYS A 51 -22.67 1.30 0.20
CA LYS A 51 -21.88 2.42 -0.36
C LYS A 51 -20.63 1.92 -1.10
N PHE A 52 -20.01 0.87 -0.60
CA PHE A 52 -18.81 0.25 -1.18
C PHE A 52 -19.11 -1.16 -1.70
N ASN A 53 -20.36 -1.46 -2.03
CA ASN A 53 -20.79 -2.79 -2.50
C ASN A 53 -20.37 -3.94 -1.55
N GLU A 54 -20.30 -3.65 -0.24
CA GLU A 54 -19.89 -4.62 0.79
C GLU A 54 -18.51 -5.24 0.52
N SER A 55 -17.59 -4.47 -0.11
CA SER A 55 -16.32 -4.99 -0.64
C SER A 55 -15.15 -4.02 -0.43
N LEU A 56 -13.99 -4.60 -0.13
CA LEU A 56 -12.70 -3.90 -0.01
C LEU A 56 -12.29 -3.25 -1.35
N GLY A 57 -12.56 -3.89 -2.50
CA GLY A 57 -12.18 -3.35 -3.79
C GLY A 57 -12.65 -1.89 -4.00
N PRO A 58 -13.96 -1.60 -4.00
CA PRO A 58 -14.46 -0.23 -4.12
C PRO A 58 -14.06 0.69 -2.97
N ALA A 59 -13.68 0.16 -1.81
CA ALA A 59 -13.26 0.94 -0.66
C ALA A 59 -11.79 1.33 -0.70
N GLY A 60 -10.93 0.55 -1.37
CA GLY A 60 -9.49 0.74 -1.41
C GLY A 60 -9.01 2.14 -1.79
N PRO A 61 -9.58 2.84 -2.79
CA PRO A 61 -9.18 4.20 -3.15
C PRO A 61 -9.57 5.29 -2.14
N TRP A 62 -10.43 4.99 -1.17
CA TRP A 62 -11.07 6.01 -0.31
C TRP A 62 -10.07 6.89 0.45
N ALA A 63 -8.95 6.34 0.95
CA ALA A 63 -7.99 7.11 1.74
C ALA A 63 -7.27 8.18 0.89
N ASP A 64 -7.11 7.96 -0.40
CA ASP A 64 -6.63 8.97 -1.34
C ASP A 64 -7.70 10.01 -1.68
N GLU A 65 -8.93 9.58 -1.89
CA GLU A 65 -10.05 10.46 -2.22
C GLU A 65 -10.33 11.43 -1.08
N ILE A 66 -10.26 10.96 0.18
CA ILE A 66 -10.55 11.77 1.36
C ILE A 66 -9.53 12.89 1.60
N LYS A 67 -8.31 12.79 1.05
CA LYS A 67 -7.30 13.86 1.08
C LYS A 67 -7.79 15.15 0.40
N SER A 68 -8.87 15.10 -0.35
CA SER A 68 -9.55 16.31 -0.85
C SER A 68 -10.27 17.11 0.23
N ASN A 69 -10.57 16.48 1.38
CA ASN A 69 -11.14 17.10 2.56
C ASN A 69 -10.03 17.53 3.52
N HIS A 70 -9.87 18.84 3.74
CA HIS A 70 -8.83 19.39 4.62
C HIS A 70 -8.86 18.89 6.07
N ALA A 71 -9.97 18.34 6.54
CA ALA A 71 -10.02 17.67 7.83
C ALA A 71 -9.11 16.44 7.91
N TYR A 72 -8.67 15.90 6.77
CA TYR A 72 -7.81 14.73 6.64
C TYR A 72 -6.39 15.07 6.15
N ASP A 73 -5.98 16.34 6.08
CA ASP A 73 -4.62 16.73 5.66
C ASP A 73 -3.52 16.03 6.46
N TRP A 74 -3.81 15.70 7.71
CA TRP A 74 -2.92 14.95 8.61
C TRP A 74 -2.58 13.54 8.11
N SER A 75 -3.42 12.92 7.27
CA SER A 75 -3.20 11.54 6.79
C SER A 75 -2.15 11.44 5.69
N SER A 76 -1.78 12.54 5.05
CA SER A 76 -0.89 12.53 3.87
C SER A 76 0.46 11.85 4.12
N ALA A 77 1.06 12.07 5.29
CA ALA A 77 2.34 11.45 5.66
C ALA A 77 2.23 9.96 6.02
N LEU A 78 1.01 9.43 6.16
CA LEU A 78 0.76 8.06 6.57
C LEU A 78 0.73 7.05 5.39
N HIS A 79 0.88 7.54 4.17
CA HIS A 79 0.80 6.72 2.96
C HIS A 79 2.16 6.12 2.54
N TYR A 80 3.26 6.49 3.19
CA TYR A 80 4.60 6.09 2.81
C TYR A 80 5.56 6.01 4.02
N VAL A 81 6.72 5.43 3.79
CA VAL A 81 7.91 5.54 4.65
C VAL A 81 9.09 5.91 3.76
N ASP A 82 9.79 6.97 4.12
CA ASP A 82 10.91 7.51 3.36
C ASP A 82 12.21 6.75 3.69
N ALA A 83 12.42 5.59 3.04
CA ALA A 83 13.66 4.84 3.22
C ALA A 83 14.86 5.64 2.70
N GLU A 84 15.71 6.06 3.61
CA GLU A 84 16.93 6.83 3.34
C GLU A 84 18.07 5.88 2.95
N ASP A 85 17.99 5.35 1.73
CA ASP A 85 18.95 4.43 1.14
C ASP A 85 19.55 4.95 -0.18
N SER A 86 19.96 4.11 -1.11
CA SER A 86 20.64 4.57 -2.34
C SER A 86 20.38 3.62 -3.52
N PRO A 87 19.14 3.51 -4.04
CA PRO A 87 18.84 2.67 -5.19
C PRO A 87 19.56 3.15 -6.47
N PRO A 88 19.93 2.24 -7.39
CA PRO A 88 19.79 0.80 -7.32
C PRO A 88 20.94 0.07 -6.60
N SER A 89 21.84 0.80 -5.93
CA SER A 89 23.06 0.23 -5.35
C SER A 89 22.84 -0.45 -4.00
N SER A 90 21.90 0.08 -3.20
CA SER A 90 21.58 -0.42 -1.85
C SER A 90 20.14 -0.07 -1.54
N CYS A 91 19.36 -1.07 -1.13
CA CYS A 91 17.97 -0.91 -0.71
C CYS A 91 17.81 -1.48 0.71
N SER A 92 17.24 -0.68 1.60
CA SER A 92 17.05 -1.06 3.00
C SER A 92 16.02 -0.15 3.68
N VAL A 93 15.12 -0.73 4.45
CA VAL A 93 14.22 0.00 5.34
C VAL A 93 14.67 -0.21 6.78
N ASP A 94 14.85 0.89 7.51
CA ASP A 94 15.17 0.90 8.93
C ASP A 94 14.15 1.76 9.68
N GLU A 95 13.45 1.15 10.64
CA GLU A 95 12.36 1.80 11.36
C GLU A 95 12.81 3.06 12.12
N GLU A 96 13.97 2.98 12.81
CA GLU A 96 14.46 4.08 13.64
C GLU A 96 14.94 5.26 12.79
N ARG A 97 15.49 4.98 11.61
CA ARG A 97 15.94 5.98 10.65
C ARG A 97 14.78 6.60 9.87
N ASP A 98 13.91 5.76 9.31
CA ASP A 98 12.97 6.15 8.25
C ASP A 98 11.59 6.56 8.79
N CYS A 99 11.29 6.22 10.06
CA CYS A 99 10.03 6.56 10.73
C CYS A 99 10.24 7.20 12.11
N ALA A 100 11.34 7.94 12.28
CA ALA A 100 11.78 8.49 13.56
C ALA A 100 10.77 9.43 14.25
N ASP A 101 9.92 10.11 13.49
CA ASP A 101 8.86 10.99 14.02
C ASP A 101 7.54 10.24 14.35
N GLY A 102 7.51 8.94 14.08
CA GLY A 102 6.32 8.10 14.28
C GLY A 102 5.15 8.42 13.34
N LYS A 103 5.40 9.11 12.23
CA LYS A 103 4.39 9.50 11.24
C LYS A 103 4.69 8.91 9.87
N CYS A 104 4.57 7.62 9.76
CA CYS A 104 4.80 6.88 8.53
C CYS A 104 3.75 5.77 8.36
N ILE A 105 3.77 5.10 7.22
CA ILE A 105 2.85 4.00 6.90
C ILE A 105 2.95 2.83 7.90
N LEU A 106 4.14 2.56 8.46
CA LEU A 106 4.35 1.46 9.40
C LEU A 106 3.59 1.68 10.71
N THR A 107 3.67 2.90 11.26
CA THR A 107 2.92 3.30 12.47
C THR A 107 1.44 3.45 12.17
N ALA A 108 1.07 3.89 10.97
CA ALA A 108 -0.31 3.98 10.54
C ALA A 108 -0.98 2.59 10.52
N ILE A 109 -0.35 1.58 9.92
CA ILE A 109 -0.87 0.21 9.92
C ILE A 109 -1.06 -0.30 11.36
N ALA A 110 -0.11 -0.06 12.26
CA ALA A 110 -0.24 -0.43 13.67
C ALA A 110 -1.45 0.24 14.35
N ASN A 111 -1.59 1.55 14.17
CA ASN A 111 -2.71 2.34 14.70
C ASN A 111 -4.06 1.83 14.19
N TYR A 112 -4.20 1.67 12.88
CA TYR A 112 -5.49 1.26 12.29
C TYR A 112 -5.80 -0.21 12.53
N THR A 113 -4.79 -1.06 12.72
CA THR A 113 -4.98 -2.44 13.21
C THR A 113 -5.64 -2.46 14.59
N SER A 114 -5.20 -1.62 15.52
CA SER A 114 -5.82 -1.50 16.84
C SER A 114 -7.24 -0.96 16.76
N ARG A 115 -7.45 0.11 15.97
CA ARG A 115 -8.75 0.78 15.86
C ARG A 115 -9.83 -0.07 15.19
N VAL A 116 -9.47 -0.92 14.24
CA VAL A 116 -10.45 -1.75 13.51
C VAL A 116 -11.13 -2.80 14.40
N VAL A 117 -10.49 -3.18 15.51
CA VAL A 117 -11.02 -4.15 16.49
C VAL A 117 -11.41 -3.51 17.82
N ASP A 118 -11.29 -2.21 17.96
CA ASP A 118 -11.58 -1.47 19.19
C ASP A 118 -13.10 -1.33 19.37
N GLN A 119 -13.63 -2.00 20.38
CA GLN A 119 -15.07 -2.02 20.69
C GLN A 119 -15.57 -0.73 21.35
N ASP A 120 -14.68 0.14 21.78
CA ASP A 120 -15.03 1.47 22.32
C ASP A 120 -15.27 2.49 21.21
N LEU A 121 -14.89 2.19 19.97
CA LEU A 121 -15.14 3.01 18.79
C LEU A 121 -16.53 2.73 18.20
N THR A 122 -17.11 3.76 17.59
CA THR A 122 -18.34 3.62 16.81
C THR A 122 -18.13 2.83 15.53
N ASP A 123 -19.19 2.23 14.97
CA ASP A 123 -19.17 1.52 13.70
C ASP A 123 -18.59 2.40 12.56
N ALA A 124 -18.86 3.70 12.59
CA ALA A 124 -18.33 4.65 11.61
C ALA A 124 -16.82 4.82 11.72
N GLU A 125 -16.28 4.86 12.95
CA GLU A 125 -14.83 4.96 13.21
C GLU A 125 -14.12 3.65 12.88
N GLN A 126 -14.73 2.50 13.17
CA GLN A 126 -14.18 1.20 12.76
C GLN A 126 -14.20 1.03 11.24
N SER A 127 -15.27 1.48 10.56
CA SER A 127 -15.35 1.52 9.10
C SER A 127 -14.30 2.44 8.49
N GLU A 128 -14.01 3.59 9.11
CA GLU A 128 -12.92 4.47 8.68
C GLU A 128 -11.57 3.79 8.87
N ALA A 129 -11.36 3.14 10.01
CA ALA A 129 -10.14 2.39 10.29
C ALA A 129 -9.89 1.25 9.29
N LEU A 130 -10.94 0.51 8.92
CA LEU A 130 -10.87 -0.53 7.90
C LEU A 130 -10.42 0.02 6.55
N LYS A 131 -10.99 1.17 6.11
CA LYS A 131 -10.63 1.79 4.82
C LYS A 131 -9.19 2.29 4.79
N PHE A 132 -8.70 2.86 5.89
CA PHE A 132 -7.29 3.23 6.00
C PHE A 132 -6.37 2.00 6.01
N LEU A 133 -6.74 0.94 6.73
CA LEU A 133 -5.94 -0.28 6.80
C LEU A 133 -5.85 -0.98 5.44
N ASP A 134 -6.97 -1.11 4.72
CA ASP A 134 -7.05 -1.63 3.35
C ASP A 134 -6.09 -0.87 2.43
N HIS A 135 -6.17 0.45 2.44
CA HIS A 135 -5.36 1.32 1.62
C HIS A 135 -3.85 1.23 1.96
N PHE A 136 -3.50 1.38 3.24
CA PHE A 136 -2.09 1.41 3.65
C PHE A 136 -1.38 0.06 3.46
N ILE A 137 -2.07 -1.07 3.64
CA ILE A 137 -1.48 -2.37 3.29
C ILE A 137 -1.23 -2.43 1.77
N GLY A 138 -2.12 -1.86 0.96
CA GLY A 138 -1.90 -1.71 -0.47
C GLY A 138 -0.67 -0.87 -0.80
N ASP A 139 -0.58 0.35 -0.23
CA ASP A 139 0.51 1.30 -0.42
C ASP A 139 1.87 0.70 -0.09
N LEU A 140 1.94 -0.06 1.00
CA LEU A 140 3.17 -0.68 1.48
C LEU A 140 3.82 -1.61 0.44
N GLY A 141 3.05 -2.09 -0.53
CA GLY A 141 3.55 -2.93 -1.62
C GLY A 141 4.07 -2.17 -2.84
N GLN A 142 3.82 -0.87 -2.92
CA GLN A 142 4.34 -0.03 -4.00
C GLN A 142 5.78 0.39 -3.66
N PRO A 143 6.81 -0.04 -4.42
CA PRO A 143 8.20 0.22 -4.05
C PRO A 143 8.49 1.69 -3.74
N LEU A 144 8.01 2.63 -4.57
CA LEU A 144 8.25 4.05 -4.39
C LEU A 144 7.48 4.69 -3.20
N HIS A 145 6.62 3.94 -2.50
CA HIS A 145 6.05 4.31 -1.20
C HIS A 145 6.93 3.91 -0.01
N VAL A 146 8.01 3.21 -0.29
CA VAL A 146 9.02 2.83 0.70
C VAL A 146 10.41 3.31 0.27
N GLU A 147 10.48 4.54 -0.31
CA GLU A 147 11.67 5.12 -0.92
C GLU A 147 11.70 6.64 -0.78
N ALA A 148 12.80 7.21 -0.28
CA ALA A 148 12.98 8.66 -0.14
C ALA A 148 13.56 9.33 -1.41
N THR A 149 14.33 8.58 -2.23
CA THR A 149 15.08 9.13 -3.37
C THR A 149 14.19 9.94 -4.30
N LYS A 150 14.51 11.25 -4.42
CA LYS A 150 13.75 12.18 -5.27
C LYS A 150 12.25 12.22 -4.93
N VAL A 151 11.94 12.24 -3.63
CA VAL A 151 10.56 12.27 -3.11
C VAL A 151 9.78 11.06 -3.64
N GLY A 152 10.28 9.83 -3.35
CA GLY A 152 9.71 8.61 -3.91
C GLY A 152 9.59 8.62 -5.43
N GLY A 153 10.58 9.16 -6.15
CA GLY A 153 10.57 9.25 -7.62
C GLY A 153 9.69 10.35 -8.23
N ASN A 154 8.99 11.16 -7.43
CA ASN A 154 8.12 12.24 -7.95
C ASN A 154 8.88 13.32 -8.72
N GLU A 155 10.15 13.57 -8.39
CA GLU A 155 10.99 14.53 -9.09
C GLU A 155 11.70 13.94 -10.33
N ILE A 156 11.54 12.65 -10.61
CA ILE A 156 12.18 11.97 -11.73
C ILE A 156 11.26 11.97 -12.95
N LYS A 157 11.63 12.74 -13.99
CA LYS A 157 10.87 12.81 -15.25
C LYS A 157 11.17 11.60 -16.12
N VAL A 158 10.12 10.90 -16.54
CA VAL A 158 10.16 9.73 -17.42
C VAL A 158 9.14 9.84 -18.56
N LYS A 159 9.13 8.85 -19.46
CA LYS A 159 8.15 8.75 -20.54
C LYS A 159 7.39 7.44 -20.49
N CYS A 160 6.12 7.49 -20.85
CA CYS A 160 5.25 6.34 -21.07
C CYS A 160 4.46 6.53 -22.36
N ASN A 161 4.68 5.67 -23.34
CA ASN A 161 4.08 5.77 -24.68
C ASN A 161 4.24 7.17 -25.29
N GLY A 162 5.44 7.74 -25.21
CA GLY A 162 5.81 9.05 -25.71
C GLY A 162 5.33 10.23 -24.84
N LYS A 163 4.51 10.03 -23.84
CA LYS A 163 4.00 11.08 -22.93
C LYS A 163 4.92 11.23 -21.72
N SER A 164 5.17 12.49 -21.33
CA SER A 164 5.97 12.80 -20.13
C SER A 164 5.12 12.60 -18.86
N THR A 165 5.73 11.98 -17.85
CA THR A 165 5.20 11.80 -16.48
C THR A 165 6.37 11.83 -15.49
N ASN A 166 6.13 11.54 -14.20
CA ASN A 166 7.19 11.23 -13.24
C ASN A 166 7.22 9.72 -12.94
N LEU A 167 8.32 9.26 -12.34
CA LEU A 167 8.53 7.83 -12.06
C LEU A 167 7.47 7.28 -11.09
N HIS A 168 7.12 8.04 -10.06
CA HIS A 168 6.09 7.67 -9.09
C HIS A 168 4.73 7.43 -9.77
N SER A 169 4.19 8.44 -10.46
CA SER A 169 2.92 8.31 -11.19
C SER A 169 2.95 7.23 -12.29
N LEU A 170 4.11 6.96 -12.85
CA LEU A 170 4.28 5.86 -13.80
C LEU A 170 4.01 4.52 -13.14
N TRP A 171 4.57 4.28 -11.95
CA TRP A 171 4.39 3.04 -11.19
C TRP A 171 2.98 2.93 -10.60
N ASP A 172 2.44 4.02 -10.07
CA ASP A 172 1.09 4.01 -9.48
C ASP A 172 0.00 3.69 -10.49
N SER A 173 0.12 4.25 -11.69
CA SER A 173 -1.00 4.23 -12.64
C SER A 173 -0.59 3.98 -14.08
N GLY A 174 0.55 4.52 -14.53
CA GLY A 174 0.91 4.52 -15.94
C GLY A 174 1.07 3.11 -16.50
N ILE A 175 1.90 2.29 -15.86
CA ILE A 175 2.16 0.90 -16.27
C ILE A 175 0.87 0.06 -16.14
N ILE A 176 0.12 0.23 -15.04
CA ILE A 176 -1.14 -0.49 -14.82
C ILE A 176 -2.16 -0.17 -15.93
N THR A 177 -2.28 1.10 -16.31
CA THR A 177 -3.17 1.52 -17.40
C THR A 177 -2.83 0.83 -18.72
N VAL A 178 -1.54 0.73 -19.03
CA VAL A 178 -1.07 0.03 -20.26
C VAL A 178 -1.32 -1.47 -20.15
N LEU A 179 -1.01 -2.08 -19.00
CA LEU A 179 -1.21 -3.50 -18.72
C LEU A 179 -2.68 -3.91 -18.89
N LEU A 180 -3.57 -3.15 -18.29
CA LEU A 180 -4.99 -3.51 -18.27
C LEU A 180 -5.66 -3.28 -19.62
N ASN A 181 -5.26 -2.28 -20.38
CA ASN A 181 -5.80 -1.97 -21.69
C ASN A 181 -7.35 -2.00 -21.72
N GLY A 182 -7.96 -1.38 -20.71
CA GLY A 182 -9.43 -1.30 -20.56
C GLY A 182 -10.09 -2.42 -19.76
N LYS A 183 -9.35 -3.41 -19.26
CA LYS A 183 -9.88 -4.38 -18.28
C LYS A 183 -10.16 -3.69 -16.96
N SER A 184 -11.17 -4.17 -16.22
CA SER A 184 -11.47 -3.67 -14.86
C SER A 184 -10.47 -4.20 -13.82
N ALA A 185 -10.34 -3.46 -12.71
CA ALA A 185 -9.59 -3.90 -11.53
C ALA A 185 -10.09 -5.25 -11.00
N GLU A 186 -11.40 -5.45 -10.93
CA GLU A 186 -12.01 -6.70 -10.47
C GLU A 186 -11.63 -7.91 -11.35
N SER A 187 -11.63 -7.73 -12.68
CA SER A 187 -11.21 -8.78 -13.61
C SER A 187 -9.74 -9.13 -13.43
N TRP A 188 -8.88 -8.10 -13.26
CA TRP A 188 -7.46 -8.30 -13.00
C TRP A 188 -7.21 -8.98 -11.65
N ALA A 189 -7.86 -8.53 -10.60
CA ALA A 189 -7.79 -9.15 -9.28
C ALA A 189 -8.25 -10.62 -9.29
N SER A 190 -9.31 -10.93 -10.03
CA SER A 190 -9.76 -12.32 -10.21
C SER A 190 -8.68 -13.19 -10.85
N ASP A 191 -7.95 -12.68 -11.85
CA ASP A 191 -6.84 -13.40 -12.46
C ASP A 191 -5.65 -13.56 -11.51
N LEU A 192 -5.33 -12.54 -10.71
CA LEU A 192 -4.30 -12.62 -9.67
C LEU A 192 -4.68 -13.63 -8.57
N ALA A 193 -5.93 -13.61 -8.10
CA ALA A 193 -6.41 -14.57 -7.11
C ALA A 193 -6.32 -16.03 -7.62
N LYS A 194 -6.59 -16.29 -8.90
CA LYS A 194 -6.39 -17.61 -9.51
C LYS A 194 -4.92 -18.04 -9.50
N ARG A 195 -3.98 -17.10 -9.69
CA ARG A 195 -2.53 -17.39 -9.64
C ARG A 195 -2.06 -17.73 -8.22
N ILE A 196 -2.73 -17.21 -7.20
CA ILE A 196 -2.44 -17.50 -5.78
C ILE A 196 -3.01 -18.85 -5.34
N LYS A 197 -4.22 -19.21 -5.80
CA LYS A 197 -4.91 -20.44 -5.42
C LYS A 197 -4.14 -21.69 -5.87
N SER A 198 -4.45 -22.84 -5.26
CA SER A 198 -3.83 -24.13 -5.55
C SER A 198 -3.74 -24.41 -7.05
N GLY A 199 -2.55 -24.78 -7.54
CA GLY A 199 -2.27 -24.97 -8.95
C GLY A 199 -1.91 -23.70 -9.73
N GLY A 200 -2.03 -22.52 -9.15
CA GLY A 200 -1.59 -21.27 -9.75
C GLY A 200 -0.10 -21.04 -9.65
N VAL A 201 0.43 -20.11 -10.44
CA VAL A 201 1.87 -19.83 -10.54
C VAL A 201 2.47 -19.25 -9.26
N TYR A 202 1.65 -18.68 -8.36
CA TYR A 202 2.06 -18.13 -7.07
C TYR A 202 1.79 -19.07 -5.90
N ALA A 203 1.07 -20.19 -6.10
CA ALA A 203 0.60 -21.08 -5.04
C ALA A 203 1.74 -21.59 -4.13
N SER A 204 2.91 -21.90 -4.70
CA SER A 204 4.06 -22.39 -3.92
C SER A 204 4.77 -21.32 -3.11
N GLN A 205 4.49 -20.04 -3.33
CA GLN A 205 5.14 -18.91 -2.67
C GLN A 205 4.19 -18.19 -1.70
N ALA A 206 2.88 -18.42 -1.82
CA ALA A 206 1.88 -17.61 -1.13
C ALA A 206 2.02 -17.69 0.40
N SER A 207 2.36 -18.87 0.95
CA SER A 207 2.63 -19.04 2.38
C SER A 207 3.78 -18.19 2.89
N ASP A 208 4.81 -17.97 2.06
CA ASP A 208 5.99 -17.18 2.45
C ASP A 208 5.67 -15.68 2.54
N TRP A 209 4.65 -15.22 1.81
CA TRP A 209 4.26 -13.80 1.79
C TRP A 209 3.68 -13.30 3.11
N ILE A 210 3.15 -14.22 3.92
CA ILE A 210 2.51 -13.93 5.21
C ILE A 210 3.37 -14.34 6.41
N THR A 211 4.64 -14.68 6.17
CA THR A 211 5.63 -14.89 7.24
C THR A 211 6.24 -13.56 7.68
N CYS A 212 6.65 -13.46 8.94
CA CYS A 212 7.18 -12.24 9.54
C CYS A 212 8.52 -12.52 10.21
N ALA A 213 9.63 -12.29 9.52
CA ALA A 213 11.02 -12.36 10.02
C ALA A 213 11.50 -13.69 10.65
N ASP A 214 10.59 -14.61 10.96
CA ASP A 214 10.91 -15.98 11.38
C ASP A 214 10.26 -16.93 10.37
N PRO A 215 11.05 -17.69 9.58
CA PRO A 215 10.52 -18.64 8.60
C PRO A 215 9.60 -19.71 9.21
N SER A 216 9.63 -19.88 10.53
CA SER A 216 8.79 -20.81 11.27
C SER A 216 7.51 -20.19 11.85
N ALA A 217 7.37 -18.86 11.79
CA ALA A 217 6.23 -18.12 12.34
C ALA A 217 5.34 -17.58 11.21
N THR A 218 4.24 -18.24 10.96
CA THR A 218 3.12 -17.67 10.21
C THR A 218 2.51 -16.50 11.00
N LEU A 219 1.95 -15.51 10.30
CA LEU A 219 1.17 -14.44 10.92
C LEU A 219 0.17 -15.02 11.92
N SER A 220 0.26 -14.61 13.15
CA SER A 220 -0.60 -15.09 14.24
C SER A 220 -1.11 -13.93 15.08
N ARG A 221 -2.09 -14.19 15.94
CA ARG A 221 -2.59 -13.20 16.90
C ARG A 221 -1.50 -12.65 17.84
N ARG A 222 -0.41 -13.40 18.05
CA ARG A 222 0.76 -12.94 18.81
C ARG A 222 1.57 -11.89 18.05
N ASP A 223 1.66 -12.02 16.70
CA ASP A 223 2.41 -11.09 15.88
C ASP A 223 1.67 -9.78 15.69
N LEU A 224 0.35 -9.79 15.92
CA LEU A 224 -0.48 -8.60 15.98
C LEU A 224 -0.45 -7.95 17.36
N SER A 225 0.13 -8.61 18.38
CA SER A 225 0.35 -8.29 19.81
C SER A 225 -0.61 -7.25 20.44
N LEU A 226 -1.89 -7.34 20.09
CA LEU A 226 -2.91 -6.33 20.39
C LEU A 226 -3.26 -6.22 21.89
N ARG A 227 -2.82 -7.16 22.75
CA ARG A 227 -3.23 -7.15 24.17
C ARG A 227 -2.16 -6.69 25.16
N GLU A 228 -0.88 -6.96 24.90
CA GLU A 228 0.19 -6.54 25.81
C GLU A 228 0.78 -5.18 25.40
N ASP A 229 0.86 -4.89 24.10
CA ASP A 229 1.40 -3.62 23.59
C ASP A 229 0.41 -2.45 23.68
N ILE A 230 -0.92 -2.71 23.73
CA ILE A 230 -1.91 -1.64 23.95
C ILE A 230 -1.71 -0.96 25.31
N TRP A 231 -1.39 -1.71 26.38
CA TRP A 231 -1.10 -1.12 27.68
C TRP A 231 0.22 -0.34 27.70
N MET A 232 1.28 -0.87 27.08
CA MET A 232 2.53 -0.11 26.90
C MET A 232 2.37 1.10 25.98
N PHE A 233 1.50 0.99 24.98
CA PHE A 233 1.13 2.05 24.05
C PHE A 233 0.46 3.25 24.75
N LEU A 234 -0.45 3.01 25.66
CA LEU A 234 -1.11 4.06 26.44
C LEU A 234 -0.14 4.78 27.42
N GLU A 235 0.91 4.09 27.88
CA GLU A 235 1.94 4.68 28.75
C GLU A 235 3.01 5.47 27.96
N SER A 236 3.42 5.02 26.78
CA SER A 236 4.57 5.61 26.05
C SER A 236 4.20 6.75 25.08
N ARG A 237 2.92 6.93 24.75
CA ARG A 237 2.42 7.88 23.71
C ARG A 237 3.04 7.74 22.32
N ALA A 238 3.82 6.69 22.05
CA ALA A 238 4.48 6.46 20.77
C ALA A 238 4.00 5.13 20.16
N ILE A 239 3.41 5.20 18.96
CA ILE A 239 3.01 4.02 18.19
C ILE A 239 4.28 3.38 17.62
N LYS A 240 4.47 2.09 17.89
CA LYS A 240 5.57 1.33 17.30
C LYS A 240 5.08 0.55 16.08
N PRO A 241 5.86 0.49 15.01
CA PRO A 241 5.60 -0.39 13.88
C PRO A 241 5.48 -1.85 14.29
N LEU A 242 4.62 -2.56 13.57
CA LEU A 242 4.46 -4.00 13.71
C LEU A 242 5.50 -4.73 12.85
N LYS A 243 5.94 -5.89 13.30
CA LYS A 243 7.01 -6.66 12.67
C LYS A 243 6.71 -7.03 11.21
N CYS A 244 5.51 -7.53 10.92
CA CYS A 244 5.16 -7.93 9.56
C CYS A 244 5.14 -6.77 8.56
N PRO A 245 4.49 -5.63 8.82
CA PRO A 245 4.57 -4.48 7.94
C PRO A 245 5.99 -4.02 7.64
N LEU A 246 6.90 -4.06 8.63
CA LEU A 246 8.31 -3.73 8.40
C LEU A 246 8.98 -4.70 7.41
N GLU A 247 8.76 -6.01 7.55
CA GLU A 247 9.29 -6.99 6.60
C GLU A 247 8.65 -6.86 5.21
N TRP A 248 7.37 -6.50 5.13
CA TRP A 248 6.70 -6.23 3.85
C TRP A 248 7.21 -4.96 3.17
N ALA A 249 7.55 -3.93 3.96
CA ALA A 249 8.22 -2.73 3.46
C ALA A 249 9.60 -3.06 2.87
N LYS A 250 10.41 -3.87 3.58
CA LYS A 250 11.71 -4.33 3.08
C LYS A 250 11.59 -5.13 1.78
N ASP A 251 10.57 -6.00 1.69
CA ASP A 251 10.25 -6.74 0.46
C ASP A 251 9.92 -5.78 -0.69
N ALA A 252 9.07 -4.77 -0.48
CA ALA A 252 8.73 -3.80 -1.50
C ALA A 252 9.93 -2.94 -1.92
N ASN A 253 10.68 -2.37 -0.96
CA ASN A 253 11.89 -1.57 -1.21
C ASN A 253 12.97 -2.34 -2.00
N SER A 254 13.05 -3.67 -1.86
CA SER A 254 14.01 -4.48 -2.62
C SER A 254 13.83 -4.35 -4.14
N TYR A 255 12.63 -4.02 -4.60
CA TYR A 255 12.34 -3.79 -6.01
C TYR A 255 12.81 -2.43 -6.52
N ASP A 256 13.11 -1.47 -5.64
CA ASP A 256 13.76 -0.23 -6.03
C ASP A 256 15.16 -0.50 -6.58
N CYS A 257 15.90 -1.43 -5.97
CA CYS A 257 17.20 -1.87 -6.47
C CYS A 257 17.11 -2.80 -7.69
N SER A 258 16.15 -3.72 -7.70
CA SER A 258 16.13 -4.80 -8.69
C SER A 258 15.32 -4.47 -9.95
N THR A 259 14.41 -3.48 -9.90
CA THR A 259 13.52 -3.14 -11.02
C THR A 259 13.32 -1.64 -11.22
N VAL A 260 12.84 -0.91 -10.20
CA VAL A 260 12.35 0.47 -10.34
C VAL A 260 13.40 1.41 -10.91
N PHE A 261 14.62 1.41 -10.34
CA PHE A 261 15.71 2.31 -10.74
C PHE A 261 16.68 1.72 -11.74
N THR A 262 16.33 0.61 -12.42
CA THR A 262 17.21 -0.05 -13.40
C THR A 262 17.04 0.46 -14.83
N TYR A 263 16.19 1.45 -15.06
CA TYR A 263 15.92 2.00 -16.39
C TYR A 263 17.10 2.79 -16.97
N LYS A 264 17.11 2.92 -18.32
CA LYS A 264 18.04 3.79 -19.02
C LYS A 264 17.45 5.19 -19.17
N ASN A 265 18.23 6.22 -18.82
CA ASN A 265 17.81 7.60 -18.97
C ASN A 265 17.34 7.91 -20.41
N GLY A 266 16.17 8.53 -20.54
CA GLY A 266 15.57 8.93 -21.81
C GLY A 266 14.80 7.81 -22.52
N SER A 267 14.79 6.57 -22.04
CA SER A 267 13.96 5.51 -22.59
C SER A 267 12.47 5.72 -22.28
N ASP A 268 11.61 5.12 -23.08
CA ASP A 268 10.18 5.01 -22.79
C ASP A 268 9.97 3.79 -21.90
N LEU A 269 9.44 4.00 -20.71
CA LEU A 269 9.34 2.97 -19.67
C LEU A 269 8.06 2.11 -19.77
N CYS A 270 7.18 2.42 -20.73
CA CYS A 270 6.01 1.60 -21.03
C CYS A 270 6.21 0.65 -22.20
N THR A 271 7.48 0.40 -22.60
CA THR A 271 7.84 -0.52 -23.68
C THR A 271 9.12 -1.28 -23.36
N GLY A 272 9.30 -2.44 -24.00
CA GLY A 272 10.52 -3.26 -23.91
C GLY A 272 10.70 -3.92 -22.54
N SER A 273 11.95 -4.35 -22.26
CA SER A 273 12.26 -5.19 -21.10
C SER A 273 11.94 -4.54 -19.75
N TYR A 274 12.14 -3.22 -19.63
CA TYR A 274 11.78 -2.52 -18.39
C TYR A 274 10.29 -2.65 -18.09
N TYR A 275 9.43 -2.42 -19.10
CA TYR A 275 7.99 -2.59 -18.95
C TYR A 275 7.61 -4.03 -18.56
N ASP A 276 8.21 -5.00 -19.22
CA ASP A 276 7.93 -6.43 -18.96
C ASP A 276 8.29 -6.83 -17.53
N ASP A 277 9.41 -6.30 -16.99
CA ASP A 277 9.84 -6.59 -15.62
C ASP A 277 9.05 -5.78 -14.58
N ALA A 278 8.71 -4.52 -14.89
CA ALA A 278 7.84 -3.70 -14.05
C ALA A 278 6.43 -4.30 -13.92
N VAL A 279 5.84 -4.82 -15.00
CA VAL A 279 4.55 -5.52 -14.97
C VAL A 279 4.59 -6.73 -14.05
N LYS A 280 5.64 -7.57 -14.14
CA LYS A 280 5.78 -8.75 -13.25
C LYS A 280 5.85 -8.33 -11.80
N THR A 281 6.61 -7.29 -11.50
CA THR A 281 6.75 -6.75 -10.14
C THR A 281 5.42 -6.20 -9.61
N ILE A 282 4.73 -5.39 -10.41
CA ILE A 282 3.43 -4.79 -10.04
C ILE A 282 2.39 -5.90 -9.79
N GLU A 283 2.25 -6.86 -10.71
CA GLU A 283 1.31 -7.97 -10.54
C GLU A 283 1.61 -8.80 -9.28
N LEU A 284 2.89 -9.06 -9.01
CA LEU A 284 3.32 -9.79 -7.83
C LEU A 284 3.03 -9.00 -6.55
N GLN A 285 3.34 -7.71 -6.50
CA GLN A 285 3.13 -6.88 -5.32
C GLN A 285 1.63 -6.67 -5.04
N VAL A 286 0.80 -6.42 -6.04
CA VAL A 286 -0.66 -6.35 -5.86
C VAL A 286 -1.22 -7.68 -5.34
N ALA A 287 -0.75 -8.82 -5.88
CA ALA A 287 -1.14 -10.15 -5.40
C ALA A 287 -0.72 -10.38 -3.95
N LYS A 288 0.53 -10.04 -3.60
CA LYS A 288 1.06 -10.14 -2.22
C LYS A 288 0.23 -9.29 -1.26
N GLN A 289 -0.02 -8.01 -1.58
CA GLN A 289 -0.72 -7.13 -0.65
C GLN A 289 -2.18 -7.53 -0.44
N GLY A 290 -2.87 -7.97 -1.48
CA GLY A 290 -4.22 -8.51 -1.31
C GLY A 290 -4.25 -9.77 -0.42
N TYR A 291 -3.29 -10.67 -0.60
CA TYR A 291 -3.19 -11.88 0.21
C TYR A 291 -2.77 -11.57 1.67
N ARG A 292 -1.86 -10.62 1.87
CA ARG A 292 -1.43 -10.10 3.18
C ARG A 292 -2.58 -9.42 3.92
N LEU A 293 -3.37 -8.60 3.23
CA LEU A 293 -4.55 -7.94 3.80
C LEU A 293 -5.60 -8.96 4.24
N ALA A 294 -5.87 -9.99 3.42
CA ALA A 294 -6.77 -11.07 3.80
C ALA A 294 -6.26 -11.81 5.05
N ALA A 295 -4.98 -12.24 5.06
CA ALA A 295 -4.37 -12.89 6.20
C ALA A 295 -4.48 -12.04 7.47
N TRP A 296 -4.26 -10.72 7.33
CA TRP A 296 -4.32 -9.76 8.43
C TRP A 296 -5.72 -9.69 9.04
N LEU A 297 -6.73 -9.48 8.22
CA LEU A 297 -8.13 -9.42 8.66
C LEU A 297 -8.62 -10.76 9.22
N ASN A 298 -8.24 -11.88 8.59
CA ASN A 298 -8.59 -13.21 9.09
C ASN A 298 -8.03 -13.45 10.49
N VAL A 299 -6.76 -13.09 10.75
CA VAL A 299 -6.19 -13.22 12.11
C VAL A 299 -6.92 -12.35 13.11
N LEU A 300 -7.32 -11.13 12.73
CA LEU A 300 -8.03 -10.21 13.62
C LEU A 300 -9.43 -10.74 14.01
N PHE A 301 -10.17 -11.29 13.06
CA PHE A 301 -11.59 -11.63 13.26
C PHE A 301 -11.84 -13.14 13.41
N ASP A 302 -11.03 -13.99 12.79
CA ASP A 302 -11.16 -15.45 12.84
C ASP A 302 -10.09 -16.12 13.72
N GLY A 303 -9.04 -15.39 14.11
CA GLY A 303 -7.98 -15.86 15.03
C GLY A 303 -6.83 -16.60 14.37
N ASP A 304 -6.90 -16.90 13.06
CA ASP A 304 -5.88 -17.54 12.23
C ASP A 304 -5.96 -16.98 10.81
N THR A 305 -4.93 -17.16 10.02
CA THR A 305 -4.91 -16.71 8.61
C THR A 305 -5.97 -17.38 7.76
N ASN A 306 -6.26 -18.65 8.02
CA ASN A 306 -7.19 -19.50 7.25
C ASN A 306 -6.83 -19.59 5.74
N LEU A 307 -5.53 -19.53 5.38
CA LEU A 307 -4.99 -19.45 4.03
C LEU A 307 -4.06 -20.62 3.69
#